data_d0d6282ebd68348c5094a38bb094e74a
#
_entry.id   d0d6282ebd68348c5094a38bb094e74a
#
_cell.length_a   1.000
_cell.length_b   1.000
_cell.length_c   1.000
_cell.angle_alpha   90.00
_cell.angle_beta   90.00
_cell.angle_gamma   90.00
#
_symmetry.space_group_name_H-M   'P 1'
#
loop_
_entity.id
_entity.type
_entity.pdbx_description
1 polymer ?
#
loop_
_entity_poly.entity_id
_entity_poly.type
_entity_poly.pdbx_seq_one_letter_code
_entity_poly.pdbx_strand_id
1 'polypeptide(L)'
;MEAARQLPALTRASLDGTALSLKLDAQLLHNAGRSVAVMPLRDVADPARVAQALAGIGSSGTTVELLDLKTASDTLLHNYRREALLLAFFGSGVIAVLLMVYFRSWRGSLAVLAPLAFAVVATVAIMTAGGRQLSIFNLFGLLLVVAVGSNYCLFFQRGGLEGEQGARTVTSLLLANICTVVGFGVLGLSHIPVLYGIGGTVAIGTALSLVAGAILAPRQREAA
;
A
#
# COMPACT_ATOMS: atom_id res chain seq x y z
N MET A 1 48.67 6.74 -11.29
CA MET A 1 48.28 5.67 -10.34
C MET A 1 49.36 5.34 -9.30
N GLU A 2 50.63 5.64 -9.54
CA GLU A 2 51.72 5.35 -8.60
C GLU A 2 51.77 6.27 -7.37
N ALA A 3 51.38 7.52 -7.50
CA ALA A 3 51.32 8.47 -6.38
C ALA A 3 50.31 8.09 -5.26
N ALA A 4 49.27 7.34 -5.59
CA ALA A 4 48.26 6.88 -4.60
C ALA A 4 48.76 5.71 -3.73
N ARG A 5 49.83 5.01 -4.12
CA ARG A 5 50.43 3.90 -3.36
C ARG A 5 51.36 4.32 -2.26
N GLN A 6 51.78 5.58 -2.26
CA GLN A 6 52.75 6.14 -1.28
C GLN A 6 52.07 6.91 -0.13
N LEU A 7 50.73 7.02 -0.16
CA LEU A 7 50.00 7.64 0.94
C LEU A 7 49.96 6.69 2.15
N PRO A 8 50.20 7.18 3.36
CA PRO A 8 50.09 6.36 4.56
C PRO A 8 48.65 5.83 4.68
N ALA A 9 48.50 4.59 5.11
CA ALA A 9 47.21 3.98 5.33
C ALA A 9 46.36 4.86 6.26
N LEU A 10 45.16 5.23 5.81
CA LEU A 10 44.22 5.99 6.62
C LEU A 10 43.86 5.18 7.85
N THR A 11 44.25 5.65 9.03
CA THR A 11 43.87 5.05 10.30
C THR A 11 42.64 5.74 10.85
N ARG A 12 41.86 5.01 11.71
CA ARG A 12 40.68 5.58 12.33
C ARG A 12 40.93 6.89 13.06
N ALA A 13 42.09 6.99 13.75
CA ALA A 13 42.50 8.20 14.45
C ALA A 13 42.70 9.43 13.53
N SER A 14 43.07 9.22 12.25
CA SER A 14 43.22 10.30 11.28
C SER A 14 41.90 10.84 10.74
N LEU A 15 40.79 10.18 11.02
CA LEU A 15 39.44 10.52 10.55
C LEU A 15 38.54 11.06 11.68
N ASP A 16 38.99 11.03 12.93
CA ASP A 16 38.25 11.55 14.07
C ASP A 16 37.91 13.04 13.87
N GLY A 17 36.64 13.38 14.09
CA GLY A 17 36.10 14.74 13.90
C GLY A 17 35.74 15.12 12.45
N THR A 18 35.85 14.18 11.50
CA THR A 18 35.42 14.43 10.11
C THR A 18 34.03 13.76 9.85
N ALA A 19 33.31 14.24 8.80
CA ALA A 19 32.05 13.60 8.36
C ALA A 19 32.25 12.13 7.92
N LEU A 20 33.48 11.73 7.63
CA LEU A 20 33.85 10.37 7.27
C LEU A 20 33.87 9.44 8.49
N SER A 21 34.22 9.92 9.69
CA SER A 21 34.20 9.12 10.91
C SER A 21 32.80 8.66 11.25
N LEU A 22 31.80 9.54 11.14
CA LEU A 22 30.38 9.20 11.34
C LEU A 22 29.90 8.11 10.38
N LYS A 23 30.36 8.16 9.15
CA LYS A 23 29.99 7.17 8.12
C LYS A 23 30.66 5.82 8.36
N LEU A 24 31.91 5.84 8.82
CA LEU A 24 32.65 4.63 9.22
C LEU A 24 32.05 3.99 10.46
N ASP A 25 31.69 4.78 11.47
CA ASP A 25 31.08 4.29 12.70
C ASP A 25 29.68 3.68 12.44
N ALA A 26 28.94 4.20 11.47
CA ALA A 26 27.68 3.61 11.02
C ALA A 26 27.86 2.28 10.26
N GLN A 27 29.03 2.04 9.69
CA GLN A 27 29.34 0.82 8.92
C GLN A 27 30.15 -0.22 9.72
N LEU A 28 30.79 0.18 10.82
CA LEU A 28 31.57 -0.68 11.70
C LEU A 28 30.86 -0.87 13.03
N LEU A 29 30.22 -2.01 13.17
CA LEU A 29 29.52 -2.39 14.41
C LEU A 29 30.47 -3.23 15.29
N HIS A 30 30.75 -2.74 16.50
CA HIS A 30 31.52 -3.48 17.50
C HIS A 30 30.54 -4.02 18.55
N ASN A 31 30.46 -5.33 18.67
CA ASN A 31 29.63 -5.96 19.67
C ASN A 31 30.39 -7.13 20.34
N ALA A 32 30.55 -7.08 21.66
CA ALA A 32 31.08 -8.16 22.51
C ALA A 32 32.31 -8.89 21.92
N GLY A 33 33.32 -8.12 21.45
CA GLY A 33 34.57 -8.69 20.91
C GLY A 33 34.50 -9.15 19.44
N ARG A 34 33.38 -8.95 18.77
CA ARG A 34 33.24 -9.14 17.33
C ARG A 34 33.10 -7.79 16.62
N SER A 35 33.83 -7.62 15.54
CA SER A 35 33.72 -6.46 14.66
C SER A 35 33.00 -6.88 13.38
N VAL A 36 31.90 -6.21 13.06
CA VAL A 36 31.13 -6.44 11.84
C VAL A 36 31.25 -5.21 10.97
N ALA A 37 31.74 -5.36 9.74
CA ALA A 37 31.77 -4.30 8.75
C ALA A 37 30.64 -4.51 7.74
N VAL A 38 29.77 -3.53 7.60
CA VAL A 38 28.69 -3.53 6.61
C VAL A 38 29.16 -2.75 5.39
N MET A 39 29.33 -3.42 4.26
CA MET A 39 29.75 -2.82 3.00
C MET A 39 28.56 -2.79 2.02
N PRO A 40 27.92 -1.62 1.77
CA PRO A 40 26.85 -1.53 0.81
C PRO A 40 27.40 -1.69 -0.63
N LEU A 41 26.94 -2.73 -1.31
CA LEU A 41 27.20 -2.93 -2.74
C LEU A 41 26.12 -2.19 -3.55
N ARG A 42 26.53 -1.51 -4.61
CA ARG A 42 25.63 -0.85 -5.57
C ARG A 42 25.77 -1.47 -6.93
N ASP A 43 24.68 -1.44 -7.71
CA ASP A 43 24.64 -1.90 -9.11
C ASP A 43 25.08 -3.37 -9.29
N VAL A 44 24.68 -4.24 -8.38
CA VAL A 44 24.92 -5.67 -8.47
C VAL A 44 23.96 -6.27 -9.51
N ALA A 45 24.53 -6.64 -10.67
CA ALA A 45 23.75 -7.24 -11.75
C ALA A 45 23.36 -8.71 -11.46
N ASP A 46 24.22 -9.46 -10.76
CA ASP A 46 24.00 -10.86 -10.44
C ASP A 46 24.45 -11.17 -9.00
N PRO A 47 23.50 -11.17 -8.03
CA PRO A 47 23.80 -11.45 -6.63
C PRO A 47 24.37 -12.85 -6.39
N ALA A 48 23.98 -13.84 -7.23
CA ALA A 48 24.43 -15.23 -7.07
C ALA A 48 25.93 -15.38 -7.38
N ARG A 49 26.42 -14.69 -8.39
CA ARG A 49 27.87 -14.64 -8.71
C ARG A 49 28.68 -13.96 -7.61
N VAL A 50 28.15 -12.89 -7.05
CA VAL A 50 28.79 -12.20 -5.93
C VAL A 50 28.84 -13.10 -4.69
N ALA A 51 27.76 -13.80 -4.37
CA ALA A 51 27.73 -14.77 -3.27
C ALA A 51 28.77 -15.89 -3.44
N GLN A 52 28.91 -16.43 -4.67
CA GLN A 52 29.91 -17.45 -4.98
C GLN A 52 31.36 -16.90 -4.84
N ALA A 53 31.59 -15.68 -5.30
CA ALA A 53 32.91 -15.05 -5.17
C ALA A 53 33.27 -14.78 -3.69
N LEU A 54 32.30 -14.38 -2.88
CA LEU A 54 32.49 -14.12 -1.46
C LEU A 54 32.68 -15.40 -0.63
N ALA A 55 32.06 -16.53 -1.04
CA ALA A 55 32.25 -17.82 -0.37
C ALA A 55 33.70 -18.31 -0.35
N GLY A 56 34.52 -17.84 -1.31
CA GLY A 56 35.96 -18.15 -1.38
C GLY A 56 36.87 -17.22 -0.56
N ILE A 57 36.35 -16.13 0.00
CA ILE A 57 37.15 -15.09 0.66
C ILE A 57 37.24 -15.31 2.18
N GLY A 58 36.42 -16.22 2.74
CA GLY A 58 36.46 -16.54 4.18
C GLY A 58 37.81 -17.13 4.57
N SER A 59 38.64 -16.37 5.28
CA SER A 59 39.87 -16.86 5.96
C SER A 59 39.53 -17.24 7.40
N SER A 60 40.42 -18.03 8.04
CA SER A 60 40.24 -18.46 9.44
C SER A 60 39.98 -17.27 10.37
N GLY A 61 38.73 -17.11 10.81
CA GLY A 61 38.30 -16.06 11.74
C GLY A 61 37.47 -14.93 11.15
N THR A 62 37.29 -14.88 9.81
CA THR A 62 36.45 -13.88 9.16
C THR A 62 35.37 -14.58 8.31
N THR A 63 34.11 -14.37 8.65
CA THR A 63 32.95 -14.79 7.85
C THR A 63 32.44 -13.62 7.01
N VAL A 64 32.29 -13.85 5.71
CA VAL A 64 31.70 -12.88 4.79
C VAL A 64 30.35 -13.41 4.35
N GLU A 65 29.29 -12.66 4.60
CA GLU A 65 27.94 -13.03 4.26
C GLU A 65 27.33 -11.95 3.35
N LEU A 66 26.76 -12.34 2.22
CA LEU A 66 26.02 -11.44 1.36
C LEU A 66 24.57 -11.34 1.86
N LEU A 67 24.22 -10.19 2.40
CA LEU A 67 22.84 -9.89 2.77
C LEU A 67 22.12 -9.23 1.59
N ASP A 68 21.36 -10.03 0.84
CA ASP A 68 20.51 -9.51 -0.24
C ASP A 68 19.20 -8.96 0.33
N LEU A 69 19.26 -7.68 0.73
CA LEU A 69 18.10 -6.95 1.28
C LEU A 69 16.95 -6.84 0.26
N LYS A 70 17.27 -6.81 -1.04
CA LYS A 70 16.26 -6.72 -2.08
C LYS A 70 15.45 -8.01 -2.17
N THR A 71 16.12 -9.14 -2.30
CA THR A 71 15.44 -10.46 -2.36
C THR A 71 14.71 -10.77 -1.06
N ALA A 72 15.28 -10.45 0.10
CA ALA A 72 14.61 -10.61 1.39
C ALA A 72 13.36 -9.72 1.50
N SER A 73 13.46 -8.46 1.08
CA SER A 73 12.32 -7.54 1.05
C SER A 73 11.25 -7.97 0.05
N ASP A 74 11.63 -8.40 -1.15
CA ASP A 74 10.71 -8.85 -2.19
C ASP A 74 9.96 -10.13 -1.74
N THR A 75 10.64 -11.05 -1.08
CA THR A 75 10.03 -12.28 -0.53
C THR A 75 9.04 -11.96 0.58
N LEU A 76 9.42 -11.07 1.51
CA LEU A 76 8.53 -10.59 2.57
C LEU A 76 7.30 -9.89 1.98
N LEU A 77 7.51 -8.95 1.06
CA LEU A 77 6.41 -8.22 0.40
C LEU A 77 5.48 -9.14 -0.37
N HIS A 78 6.02 -10.19 -1.04
CA HIS A 78 5.22 -11.16 -1.76
C HIS A 78 4.34 -11.99 -0.83
N ASN A 79 4.87 -12.45 0.30
CA ASN A 79 4.13 -13.20 1.30
C ASN A 79 3.05 -12.32 1.96
N TYR A 80 3.39 -11.11 2.38
CA TYR A 80 2.43 -10.15 2.93
C TYR A 80 1.34 -9.77 1.92
N ARG A 81 1.67 -9.64 0.64
CA ARG A 81 0.68 -9.35 -0.41
C ARG A 81 -0.34 -10.47 -0.55
N ARG A 82 0.09 -11.73 -0.52
CA ARG A 82 -0.80 -12.88 -0.58
C ARG A 82 -1.72 -12.95 0.62
N GLU A 83 -1.18 -12.77 1.82
CA GLU A 83 -1.93 -12.77 3.06
C GLU A 83 -2.94 -11.61 3.11
N ALA A 84 -2.52 -10.40 2.72
CA ALA A 84 -3.38 -9.24 2.63
C ALA A 84 -4.51 -9.42 1.61
N LEU A 85 -4.26 -10.06 0.45
CA LEU A 85 -5.30 -10.40 -0.52
C LEU A 85 -6.30 -11.41 0.04
N LEU A 86 -5.83 -12.43 0.75
CA LEU A 86 -6.71 -13.42 1.39
C LEU A 86 -7.60 -12.77 2.47
N LEU A 87 -7.02 -11.92 3.32
CA LEU A 87 -7.76 -11.16 4.33
C LEU A 87 -8.76 -10.19 3.70
N ALA A 88 -8.38 -9.52 2.62
CA ALA A 88 -9.26 -8.63 1.86
C ALA A 88 -10.45 -9.38 1.25
N PHE A 89 -10.18 -10.54 0.65
CA PHE A 89 -11.21 -11.40 0.09
C PHE A 89 -12.15 -11.93 1.17
N PHE A 90 -11.61 -12.39 2.30
CA PHE A 90 -12.37 -12.85 3.44
C PHE A 90 -13.22 -11.72 4.05
N GLY A 91 -12.65 -10.53 4.27
CA GLY A 91 -13.35 -9.36 4.77
C GLY A 91 -14.50 -8.93 3.85
N SER A 92 -14.25 -8.91 2.53
CA SER A 92 -15.28 -8.61 1.53
C SER A 92 -16.39 -9.68 1.54
N GLY A 93 -16.02 -10.95 1.74
CA GLY A 93 -16.95 -12.05 1.89
C GLY A 93 -17.86 -11.89 3.12
N VAL A 94 -17.30 -11.50 4.26
CA VAL A 94 -18.07 -11.21 5.48
C VAL A 94 -19.06 -10.08 5.23
N ILE A 95 -18.65 -8.99 4.58
CA ILE A 95 -19.56 -7.89 4.22
C ILE A 95 -20.68 -8.40 3.31
N ALA A 96 -20.37 -9.21 2.30
CA ALA A 96 -21.36 -9.79 1.40
C ALA A 96 -22.37 -10.67 2.15
N VAL A 97 -21.90 -11.51 3.07
CA VAL A 97 -22.77 -12.37 3.91
C VAL A 97 -23.66 -11.52 4.82
N LEU A 98 -23.11 -10.50 5.48
CA LEU A 98 -23.89 -9.59 6.32
C LEU A 98 -24.98 -8.88 5.52
N LEU A 99 -24.66 -8.41 4.31
CA LEU A 99 -25.64 -7.80 3.41
C LEU A 99 -26.71 -8.82 2.99
N MET A 100 -26.32 -10.06 2.72
CA MET A 100 -27.26 -11.12 2.33
C MET A 100 -28.21 -11.47 3.47
N VAL A 101 -27.71 -11.57 4.70
CA VAL A 101 -28.54 -11.80 5.91
C VAL A 101 -29.45 -10.60 6.15
N TYR A 102 -28.95 -9.39 6.00
CA TYR A 102 -29.69 -8.17 6.23
C TYR A 102 -30.87 -8.00 5.25
N PHE A 103 -30.62 -8.15 3.95
CA PHE A 103 -31.63 -7.98 2.91
C PHE A 103 -32.55 -9.20 2.76
N ARG A 104 -32.17 -10.35 3.30
CA ARG A 104 -32.91 -11.62 3.15
C ARG A 104 -33.27 -11.95 1.69
N SER A 105 -32.63 -11.26 0.73
CA SER A 105 -32.92 -11.38 -0.71
C SER A 105 -31.60 -11.28 -1.47
N TRP A 106 -31.32 -12.23 -2.33
CA TRP A 106 -30.18 -12.23 -3.21
C TRP A 106 -30.14 -10.99 -4.13
N ARG A 107 -31.31 -10.58 -4.62
CA ARG A 107 -31.44 -9.40 -5.49
C ARG A 107 -31.10 -8.10 -4.76
N GLY A 108 -31.52 -7.96 -3.52
CA GLY A 108 -31.21 -6.81 -2.68
C GLY A 108 -29.70 -6.70 -2.38
N SER A 109 -29.07 -7.82 -2.05
CA SER A 109 -27.62 -7.85 -1.80
C SER A 109 -26.82 -7.53 -3.06
N LEU A 110 -27.24 -8.08 -4.21
CA LEU A 110 -26.57 -7.82 -5.49
C LEU A 110 -26.68 -6.34 -5.90
N ALA A 111 -27.78 -5.69 -5.57
CA ALA A 111 -28.00 -4.28 -5.85
C ALA A 111 -27.03 -3.34 -5.10
N VAL A 112 -26.50 -3.77 -3.95
CA VAL A 112 -25.44 -3.04 -3.23
C VAL A 112 -24.06 -3.48 -3.69
N LEU A 113 -23.87 -4.79 -3.87
CA LEU A 113 -22.55 -5.33 -4.22
C LEU A 113 -22.10 -4.99 -5.65
N ALA A 114 -23.03 -4.91 -6.61
CA ALA A 114 -22.69 -4.62 -8.00
C ALA A 114 -22.09 -3.20 -8.20
N PRO A 115 -22.73 -2.12 -7.69
CA PRO A 115 -22.11 -0.78 -7.76
C PRO A 115 -20.78 -0.71 -7.02
N LEU A 116 -20.67 -1.40 -5.88
CA LEU A 116 -19.46 -1.43 -5.09
C LEU A 116 -18.33 -2.16 -5.81
N ALA A 117 -18.61 -3.33 -6.39
CA ALA A 117 -17.64 -4.07 -7.21
C ALA A 117 -17.20 -3.26 -8.42
N PHE A 118 -18.15 -2.59 -9.10
CA PHE A 118 -17.83 -1.68 -10.20
C PHE A 118 -16.89 -0.57 -9.75
N ALA A 119 -17.16 0.09 -8.61
CA ALA A 119 -16.30 1.16 -8.10
C ALA A 119 -14.88 0.66 -7.79
N VAL A 120 -14.73 -0.53 -7.21
CA VAL A 120 -13.44 -1.15 -6.93
C VAL A 120 -12.67 -1.43 -8.22
N VAL A 121 -13.32 -2.08 -9.19
CA VAL A 121 -12.69 -2.42 -10.49
C VAL A 121 -12.31 -1.14 -11.25
N ALA A 122 -13.21 -0.15 -11.29
CA ALA A 122 -12.94 1.12 -11.94
C ALA A 122 -11.78 1.88 -11.27
N THR A 123 -11.68 1.85 -9.93
CA THR A 123 -10.56 2.43 -9.20
C THR A 123 -9.24 1.79 -9.60
N VAL A 124 -9.19 0.46 -9.63
CA VAL A 124 -8.00 -0.29 -10.06
C VAL A 124 -7.65 0.04 -11.51
N ALA A 125 -8.65 0.06 -12.39
CA ALA A 125 -8.46 0.38 -13.81
C ALA A 125 -7.89 1.79 -14.02
N ILE A 126 -8.42 2.80 -13.32
CA ILE A 126 -7.93 4.19 -13.41
C ILE A 126 -6.49 4.28 -12.89
N MET A 127 -6.17 3.62 -11.78
CA MET A 127 -4.83 3.64 -11.23
C MET A 127 -3.81 2.98 -12.16
N THR A 128 -4.15 1.81 -12.72
CA THR A 128 -3.28 1.09 -13.65
C THR A 128 -3.12 1.82 -14.98
N ALA A 129 -4.21 2.40 -15.52
CA ALA A 129 -4.18 3.22 -16.73
C ALA A 129 -3.33 4.49 -16.54
N GLY A 130 -3.28 5.03 -15.32
CA GLY A 130 -2.40 6.14 -14.95
C GLY A 130 -0.93 5.73 -14.75
N GLY A 131 -0.55 4.49 -15.08
CA GLY A 131 0.82 3.98 -14.95
C GLY A 131 1.26 3.74 -13.49
N ARG A 132 0.34 3.76 -12.54
CA ARG A 132 0.65 3.53 -11.12
C ARG A 132 0.81 2.03 -10.86
N GLN A 133 1.92 1.66 -10.25
CA GLN A 133 2.11 0.30 -9.77
C GLN A 133 1.27 0.07 -8.51
N LEU A 134 0.46 -0.99 -8.54
CA LEU A 134 -0.35 -1.37 -7.38
C LEU A 134 0.55 -1.95 -6.30
N SER A 135 0.62 -1.27 -5.18
CA SER A 135 1.34 -1.69 -3.97
C SER A 135 0.36 -2.27 -2.94
N ILE A 136 0.90 -2.86 -1.88
CA ILE A 136 0.10 -3.33 -0.74
C ILE A 136 -0.73 -2.20 -0.10
N PHE A 137 -0.24 -0.96 -0.16
CA PHE A 137 -0.93 0.20 0.38
C PHE A 137 -2.18 0.57 -0.42
N ASN A 138 -2.19 0.32 -1.74
CA ASN A 138 -3.39 0.47 -2.56
C ASN A 138 -4.45 -0.56 -2.16
N LEU A 139 -4.05 -1.77 -1.75
CA LEU A 139 -4.97 -2.79 -1.26
C LEU A 139 -5.68 -2.34 0.02
N PHE A 140 -4.95 -1.75 0.98
CA PHE A 140 -5.57 -1.14 2.16
C PHE A 140 -6.53 0.00 1.79
N GLY A 141 -6.16 0.81 0.80
CA GLY A 141 -7.05 1.83 0.26
C GLY A 141 -8.32 1.25 -0.33
N LEU A 142 -8.24 0.15 -1.09
CA LEU A 142 -9.42 -0.54 -1.64
C LEU A 142 -10.32 -1.13 -0.56
N LEU A 143 -9.76 -1.65 0.55
CA LEU A 143 -10.57 -2.09 1.69
C LEU A 143 -11.37 -0.93 2.31
N LEU A 144 -10.75 0.24 2.43
CA LEU A 144 -11.44 1.45 2.90
C LEU A 144 -12.53 1.88 1.91
N VAL A 145 -12.29 1.79 0.60
CA VAL A 145 -13.30 2.05 -0.44
C VAL A 145 -14.48 1.12 -0.30
N VAL A 146 -14.26 -0.17 -0.05
CA VAL A 146 -15.34 -1.14 0.20
C VAL A 146 -16.12 -0.79 1.46
N ALA A 147 -15.43 -0.47 2.55
CA ALA A 147 -16.08 -0.13 3.83
C ALA A 147 -16.92 1.15 3.73
N VAL A 148 -16.39 2.22 3.17
CA VAL A 148 -17.09 3.51 3.02
C VAL A 148 -18.13 3.44 1.90
N GLY A 149 -17.77 2.84 0.76
CA GLY A 149 -18.63 2.72 -0.41
C GLY A 149 -19.87 1.88 -0.17
N SER A 150 -19.79 0.86 0.69
CA SER A 150 -20.96 0.05 1.05
C SER A 150 -22.06 0.91 1.71
N ASN A 151 -21.70 1.92 2.50
CA ASN A 151 -22.65 2.82 3.12
C ASN A 151 -23.38 3.68 2.06
N TYR A 152 -22.66 4.15 1.03
CA TYR A 152 -23.28 4.93 -0.05
C TYR A 152 -24.24 4.08 -0.87
N CYS A 153 -23.82 2.87 -1.26
CA CYS A 153 -24.66 1.95 -2.02
C CYS A 153 -25.91 1.54 -1.24
N LEU A 154 -25.78 1.29 0.07
CA LEU A 154 -26.89 0.99 0.96
C LEU A 154 -27.90 2.12 1.05
N PHE A 155 -27.41 3.36 1.17
CA PHE A 155 -28.28 4.54 1.25
C PHE A 155 -29.13 4.69 -0.01
N PHE A 156 -28.49 4.65 -1.19
CA PHE A 156 -29.20 4.81 -2.46
C PHE A 156 -30.19 3.67 -2.74
N GLN A 157 -29.90 2.46 -2.28
CA GLN A 157 -30.79 1.32 -2.46
C GLN A 157 -32.07 1.44 -1.60
N ARG A 158 -31.99 2.05 -0.40
CA ARG A 158 -33.14 2.19 0.50
C ARG A 158 -34.17 3.25 0.07
N GLY A 159 -34.02 3.86 -1.10
CA GLY A 159 -34.95 4.87 -1.58
C GLY A 159 -34.90 6.20 -0.83
N GLY A 160 -33.82 6.47 -0.08
CA GLY A 160 -33.63 7.67 0.74
C GLY A 160 -33.62 9.02 -0.01
N LEU A 161 -34.12 9.06 -1.25
CA LEU A 161 -34.14 10.26 -2.11
C LEU A 161 -35.46 11.02 -2.07
N GLU A 162 -36.51 10.49 -1.43
CA GLU A 162 -37.83 11.10 -1.46
C GLU A 162 -38.05 12.07 -0.30
N GLY A 163 -38.65 13.22 -0.62
CA GLY A 163 -38.98 14.28 0.33
C GLY A 163 -37.82 15.15 0.77
N GLU A 164 -38.09 16.14 1.59
CA GLU A 164 -37.10 17.12 2.10
C GLU A 164 -35.98 16.44 2.93
N GLN A 165 -36.33 15.37 3.67
CA GLN A 165 -35.34 14.62 4.46
C GLN A 165 -34.36 13.86 3.57
N GLY A 166 -34.83 13.31 2.45
CA GLY A 166 -33.98 12.63 1.47
C GLY A 166 -32.98 13.59 0.85
N ALA A 167 -33.43 14.77 0.42
CA ALA A 167 -32.55 15.80 -0.13
C ALA A 167 -31.46 16.26 0.86
N ARG A 168 -31.83 16.47 2.14
CA ARG A 168 -30.85 16.83 3.19
C ARG A 168 -29.83 15.72 3.44
N THR A 169 -30.25 14.48 3.44
CA THR A 169 -29.36 13.33 3.66
C THR A 169 -28.39 13.16 2.47
N VAL A 170 -28.88 13.30 1.23
CA VAL A 170 -28.00 13.27 0.03
C VAL A 170 -26.96 14.39 0.09
N THR A 171 -27.37 15.59 0.48
CA THR A 171 -26.45 16.74 0.63
C THR A 171 -25.38 16.46 1.69
N SER A 172 -25.77 15.89 2.83
CA SER A 172 -24.82 15.50 3.89
C SER A 172 -23.84 14.40 3.41
N LEU A 173 -24.34 13.42 2.67
CA LEU A 173 -23.53 12.35 2.07
C LEU A 173 -22.53 12.88 1.03
N LEU A 174 -22.99 13.80 0.18
CA LEU A 174 -22.14 14.49 -0.80
C LEU A 174 -21.04 15.29 -0.10
N LEU A 175 -21.42 16.07 0.93
CA LEU A 175 -20.46 16.86 1.68
C LEU A 175 -19.42 15.95 2.39
N ALA A 176 -19.87 14.89 3.04
CA ALA A 176 -18.98 13.91 3.67
C ALA A 176 -18.04 13.24 2.66
N ASN A 177 -18.55 12.90 1.47
CA ASN A 177 -17.73 12.35 0.40
C ASN A 177 -16.69 13.35 -0.10
N ILE A 178 -17.08 14.61 -0.34
CA ILE A 178 -16.15 15.67 -0.74
C ILE A 178 -15.05 15.84 0.31
N CYS A 179 -15.39 15.90 1.60
CA CYS A 179 -14.39 15.95 2.68
C CYS A 179 -13.43 14.74 2.64
N THR A 180 -13.97 13.54 2.40
CA THR A 180 -13.17 12.33 2.27
C THR A 180 -12.25 12.40 1.05
N VAL A 181 -12.77 12.80 -0.11
CA VAL A 181 -12.00 12.91 -1.36
C VAL A 181 -10.90 13.96 -1.23
N VAL A 182 -11.20 15.11 -0.63
CA VAL A 182 -10.20 16.18 -0.41
C VAL A 182 -9.15 15.71 0.60
N GLY A 183 -9.57 15.18 1.74
CA GLY A 183 -8.65 14.73 2.79
C GLY A 183 -7.70 13.63 2.30
N PHE A 184 -8.23 12.57 1.72
CA PHE A 184 -7.41 11.48 1.17
C PHE A 184 -6.70 11.89 -0.13
N GLY A 185 -7.28 12.78 -0.93
CA GLY A 185 -6.66 13.34 -2.12
C GLY A 185 -5.37 14.10 -1.79
N VAL A 186 -5.38 14.92 -0.76
CA VAL A 186 -4.18 15.62 -0.26
C VAL A 186 -3.11 14.61 0.21
N LEU A 187 -3.52 13.54 0.93
CA LEU A 187 -2.60 12.46 1.30
C LEU A 187 -2.04 11.74 0.06
N GLY A 188 -2.85 11.60 -0.99
CA GLY A 188 -2.47 11.03 -2.28
C GLY A 188 -1.48 11.88 -3.10
N LEU A 189 -1.19 13.10 -2.70
CA LEU A 189 -0.14 13.95 -3.26
C LEU A 189 1.19 13.85 -2.49
N SER A 190 1.23 13.11 -1.40
CA SER A 190 2.42 12.93 -0.58
C SER A 190 3.50 12.15 -1.32
N HIS A 191 4.77 12.46 -1.03
CA HIS A 191 5.92 11.69 -1.49
C HIS A 191 6.16 10.40 -0.67
N ILE A 192 5.43 10.20 0.43
CA ILE A 192 5.52 9.01 1.26
C ILE A 192 4.69 7.89 0.61
N PRO A 193 5.29 6.74 0.24
CA PRO A 193 4.62 5.69 -0.54
C PRO A 193 3.31 5.18 0.10
N VAL A 194 3.27 5.10 1.43
CA VAL A 194 2.07 4.67 2.19
C VAL A 194 0.92 5.64 2.00
N LEU A 195 1.18 6.94 2.24
CA LEU A 195 0.16 7.99 2.14
C LEU A 195 -0.32 8.17 0.69
N TYR A 196 0.64 8.16 -0.26
CA TYR A 196 0.36 8.20 -1.69
C TYR A 196 -0.54 7.04 -2.14
N GLY A 197 -0.20 5.80 -1.72
CA GLY A 197 -0.95 4.60 -2.11
C GLY A 197 -2.37 4.58 -1.53
N ILE A 198 -2.50 4.76 -0.21
CA ILE A 198 -3.81 4.76 0.46
C ILE A 198 -4.63 5.97 0.02
N GLY A 199 -4.06 7.17 0.10
CA GLY A 199 -4.77 8.42 -0.16
C GLY A 199 -5.33 8.48 -1.58
N GLY A 200 -4.51 8.21 -2.59
CA GLY A 200 -4.94 8.21 -3.98
C GLY A 200 -6.03 7.19 -4.28
N THR A 201 -5.91 5.97 -3.71
CA THR A 201 -6.91 4.91 -3.91
C THR A 201 -8.24 5.27 -3.26
N VAL A 202 -8.22 5.75 -2.01
CA VAL A 202 -9.44 6.10 -1.28
C VAL A 202 -10.14 7.29 -1.92
N ALA A 203 -9.41 8.33 -2.31
CA ALA A 203 -10.01 9.50 -2.94
C ALA A 203 -10.76 9.13 -4.23
N ILE A 204 -10.12 8.39 -5.13
CA ILE A 204 -10.73 7.96 -6.39
C ILE A 204 -11.88 6.97 -6.12
N GLY A 205 -11.65 5.98 -5.27
CA GLY A 205 -12.59 4.90 -5.03
C GLY A 205 -13.88 5.35 -4.32
N THR A 206 -13.78 6.26 -3.35
CA THR A 206 -14.96 6.77 -2.65
C THR A 206 -15.81 7.69 -3.53
N ALA A 207 -15.18 8.51 -4.39
CA ALA A 207 -15.90 9.28 -5.41
C ALA A 207 -16.66 8.35 -6.37
N LEU A 208 -15.99 7.32 -6.88
CA LEU A 208 -16.59 6.34 -7.80
C LEU A 208 -17.71 5.53 -7.12
N SER A 209 -17.55 5.15 -5.86
CA SER A 209 -18.57 4.38 -5.15
C SER A 209 -19.84 5.18 -4.89
N LEU A 210 -19.72 6.48 -4.62
CA LEU A 210 -20.85 7.38 -4.51
C LEU A 210 -21.59 7.50 -5.85
N VAL A 211 -20.86 7.76 -6.95
CA VAL A 211 -21.44 7.88 -8.28
C VAL A 211 -22.06 6.57 -8.75
N ALA A 212 -21.35 5.44 -8.56
CA ALA A 212 -21.87 4.13 -8.92
C ALA A 212 -23.13 3.77 -8.12
N GLY A 213 -23.13 4.06 -6.80
CA GLY A 213 -24.30 3.89 -5.94
C GLY A 213 -25.49 4.72 -6.42
N ALA A 214 -25.28 5.98 -6.81
CA ALA A 214 -26.34 6.85 -7.28
C ALA A 214 -26.94 6.43 -8.64
N ILE A 215 -26.11 5.87 -9.53
CA ILE A 215 -26.52 5.52 -10.91
C ILE A 215 -27.04 4.07 -11.00
N LEU A 216 -26.32 3.13 -10.35
CA LEU A 216 -26.54 1.69 -10.52
C LEU A 216 -27.45 1.08 -9.46
N ALA A 217 -27.66 1.75 -8.30
CA ALA A 217 -28.58 1.20 -7.31
C ALA A 217 -30.02 1.23 -7.89
N PRO A 218 -30.68 0.05 -8.01
CA PRO A 218 -32.05 0.01 -8.48
C PRO A 218 -32.92 0.73 -7.45
N ARG A 219 -33.61 1.77 -7.88
CA ARG A 219 -34.62 2.43 -7.09
C ARG A 219 -35.72 1.40 -6.79
N GLN A 220 -35.86 1.00 -5.54
CA GLN A 220 -37.04 0.25 -5.14
C GLN A 220 -38.25 1.20 -5.30
N ARG A 221 -38.99 1.05 -6.42
CA ARG A 221 -40.33 1.56 -6.47
C ARG A 221 -41.09 0.80 -5.38
N GLU A 222 -41.57 1.50 -4.35
CA GLU A 222 -42.56 0.96 -3.45
C GLU A 222 -43.72 0.45 -4.34
N ALA A 223 -43.91 -0.87 -4.30
CA ALA A 223 -45.12 -1.44 -4.78
C ALA A 223 -46.22 -0.98 -3.82
N ALA A 224 -47.01 0.00 -4.27
CA ALA A 224 -48.22 0.42 -3.63
C ALA A 224 -49.22 -0.73 -3.58
#